data_9832f86dc26c77f7e11354e47904b6bd
#
_entry.id   9832f86dc26c77f7e11354e47904b6bd
#
_cell.length_a   1.000
_cell.length_b   1.000
_cell.length_c   1.000
_cell.angle_alpha   90.00
_cell.angle_beta   90.00
_cell.angle_gamma   90.00
#
_symmetry.space_group_name_H-M   'P 1'
#
loop_
_entity.id
_entity.type
_entity.pdbx_description
1 polymer ?
#
loop_
_entity_poly.entity_id
_entity_poly.type
_entity_poly.pdbx_seq_one_letter_code
_entity_poly.pdbx_strand_id
1 'polypeptide(L)'
;MTLEMQDVEKAIREYFVNRGYIDLNLKPNQETSGHRIATPLEEEVYEALSKAYPGLTFKQHEALNDYLLQTVAQGRVPDGFVFGNEAVDSLVNPGKKALSHWPEKIVPGRQSDTADIVLFSDSALFDGSSVFLIDVKSHDFGKNSQPPNIMSARKLAKVAEICLSKNIDPNFSLYYIDLGYRKKDAGVVVEDVRMVDMMKIPPLDYNGKGKPLYINWSAAIQVQFRPSEVSQDFELSQKDWLAVFMKNYTSQKRDRIYKEVHELGDQEKCLLNIMQKMDIF
;
A
#
# COMPACT_ATOMS: atom_id res chain seq x y z
N MET A 1 -13.09 13.14 -16.72
CA MET A 1 -11.77 12.69 -17.19
C MET A 1 -11.58 11.30 -16.61
N THR A 2 -11.39 10.30 -17.46
CA THR A 2 -11.09 8.93 -17.00
C THR A 2 -9.59 8.87 -16.71
N LEU A 3 -9.24 8.41 -15.51
CA LEU A 3 -7.85 8.18 -15.14
C LEU A 3 -7.45 6.78 -15.59
N GLU A 4 -6.36 6.69 -16.34
CA GLU A 4 -5.80 5.39 -16.80
C GLU A 4 -4.40 5.21 -16.21
N MET A 5 -4.08 3.99 -15.78
CA MET A 5 -2.78 3.67 -15.18
C MET A 5 -1.61 4.07 -16.10
N GLN A 6 -1.74 3.82 -17.40
CA GLN A 6 -0.70 4.11 -18.38
C GLN A 6 -0.41 5.60 -18.51
N ASP A 7 -1.44 6.46 -18.40
CA ASP A 7 -1.26 7.91 -18.45
C ASP A 7 -0.58 8.43 -17.18
N VAL A 8 -0.92 7.84 -16.03
CA VAL A 8 -0.27 8.16 -14.74
C VAL A 8 1.19 7.76 -14.75
N GLU A 9 1.51 6.54 -15.17
CA GLU A 9 2.90 6.06 -15.31
C GLU A 9 3.70 6.94 -16.26
N LYS A 10 3.13 7.28 -17.42
CA LYS A 10 3.75 8.13 -18.42
C LYS A 10 4.06 9.52 -17.86
N ALA A 11 3.13 10.14 -17.16
CA ALA A 11 3.33 11.45 -16.54
C ALA A 11 4.51 11.46 -15.56
N ILE A 12 4.62 10.42 -14.71
CA ILE A 12 5.72 10.27 -13.77
C ILE A 12 7.04 10.06 -14.52
N ARG A 13 7.05 9.20 -15.52
CA ARG A 13 8.25 8.90 -16.33
C ARG A 13 8.75 10.15 -17.06
N GLU A 14 7.88 10.90 -17.70
CA GLU A 14 8.21 12.17 -18.36
C GLU A 14 8.75 13.21 -17.37
N TYR A 15 8.16 13.28 -16.19
CA TYR A 15 8.66 14.16 -15.13
C TYR A 15 10.11 13.83 -14.77
N PHE A 16 10.45 12.57 -14.47
CA PHE A 16 11.80 12.20 -14.07
C PHE A 16 12.82 12.34 -15.21
N VAL A 17 12.42 12.09 -16.46
CA VAL A 17 13.26 12.35 -17.63
C VAL A 17 13.63 13.84 -17.72
N ASN A 18 12.67 14.73 -17.51
CA ASN A 18 12.90 16.18 -17.54
C ASN A 18 13.63 16.69 -16.30
N ARG A 19 13.40 16.07 -15.15
CA ARG A 19 14.01 16.44 -13.86
C ARG A 19 15.47 16.09 -13.80
N GLY A 20 15.86 14.97 -14.37
CA GLY A 20 17.23 14.49 -14.44
C GLY A 20 17.83 14.22 -13.05
N TYR A 21 18.87 14.98 -12.70
CA TYR A 21 19.54 14.86 -11.40
C TYR A 21 18.73 15.53 -10.28
N ILE A 22 18.58 14.80 -9.17
CA ILE A 22 17.92 15.25 -7.95
C ILE A 22 18.98 15.37 -6.86
N ASP A 23 19.28 16.58 -6.42
CA ASP A 23 20.18 16.85 -5.31
C ASP A 23 19.48 16.54 -3.99
N LEU A 24 20.05 15.61 -3.23
CA LEU A 24 19.55 15.20 -1.91
C LEU A 24 20.48 15.61 -0.77
N ASN A 25 21.51 16.40 -1.07
CA ASN A 25 22.56 16.81 -0.11
C ASN A 25 23.20 15.60 0.62
N LEU A 26 23.39 14.49 -0.10
CA LEU A 26 23.99 13.28 0.47
C LEU A 26 25.48 13.53 0.73
N LYS A 27 25.94 13.15 1.92
CA LYS A 27 27.37 13.23 2.22
C LYS A 27 28.12 12.08 1.54
N PRO A 28 29.29 12.34 0.93
CA PRO A 28 30.15 11.30 0.38
C PRO A 28 30.48 10.26 1.46
N ASN A 29 30.46 8.98 1.10
CA ASN A 29 30.81 7.85 1.98
C ASN A 29 29.93 7.65 3.23
N GLN A 30 28.81 8.32 3.35
CA GLN A 30 27.84 8.03 4.40
C GLN A 30 26.88 6.92 3.95
N GLU A 31 26.76 5.86 4.76
CA GLU A 31 25.66 4.90 4.58
C GLU A 31 24.34 5.68 4.69
N THR A 32 23.68 5.84 3.56
CA THR A 32 22.39 6.52 3.49
C THR A 32 21.30 5.52 3.84
N SER A 33 20.57 5.76 4.90
CA SER A 33 19.36 4.97 5.20
C SER A 33 18.38 5.11 4.02
N GLY A 34 17.65 4.04 3.71
CA GLY A 34 16.66 4.05 2.63
C GLY A 34 15.69 5.22 2.71
N HIS A 35 15.28 5.62 3.92
CA HIS A 35 14.38 6.75 4.16
C HIS A 35 14.92 8.12 3.67
N ARG A 36 16.21 8.36 3.70
CA ARG A 36 16.79 9.62 3.21
C ARG A 36 16.69 9.81 1.70
N ILE A 37 16.45 8.74 0.97
CA ILE A 37 16.27 8.78 -0.49
C ILE A 37 14.80 8.56 -0.82
N ALA A 38 14.12 7.64 -0.14
CA ALA A 38 12.74 7.28 -0.42
C ALA A 38 11.79 8.47 -0.24
N THR A 39 11.86 9.19 0.89
CA THR A 39 10.96 10.33 1.16
C THR A 39 11.09 11.45 0.12
N PRO A 40 12.29 11.94 -0.25
CA PRO A 40 12.40 12.92 -1.34
C PRO A 40 11.88 12.40 -2.69
N LEU A 41 12.09 11.13 -3.02
CA LEU A 41 11.58 10.57 -4.27
C LEU A 41 10.06 10.42 -4.26
N GLU A 42 9.46 10.12 -3.13
CA GLU A 42 8.01 10.15 -2.94
C GLU A 42 7.43 11.56 -3.16
N GLU A 43 8.12 12.61 -2.63
CA GLU A 43 7.75 14.00 -2.88
C GLU A 43 7.84 14.37 -4.36
N GLU A 44 8.86 13.92 -5.08
CA GLU A 44 8.99 14.15 -6.52
C GLU A 44 7.86 13.46 -7.31
N VAL A 45 7.42 12.25 -6.91
CA VAL A 45 6.24 11.60 -7.51
C VAL A 45 4.97 12.40 -7.24
N TYR A 46 4.79 12.85 -6.00
CA TYR A 46 3.66 13.70 -5.65
C TYR A 46 3.63 14.99 -6.47
N GLU A 47 4.78 15.64 -6.65
CA GLU A 47 4.91 16.83 -7.49
C GLU A 47 4.60 16.55 -8.96
N ALA A 48 5.10 15.44 -9.50
CA ALA A 48 4.80 15.01 -10.87
C ALA A 48 3.29 14.86 -11.10
N LEU A 49 2.62 14.14 -10.20
CA LEU A 49 1.19 13.89 -10.27
C LEU A 49 0.37 15.16 -10.03
N SER A 50 0.79 16.02 -9.10
CA SER A 50 0.11 17.30 -8.84
C SER A 50 0.17 18.26 -10.03
N LYS A 51 1.25 18.21 -10.82
CA LYS A 51 1.39 18.98 -12.06
C LYS A 51 0.52 18.40 -13.19
N ALA A 52 0.50 17.08 -13.32
CA ALA A 52 -0.27 16.39 -14.36
C ALA A 52 -1.78 16.39 -14.08
N TYR A 53 -2.15 16.30 -12.80
CA TYR A 53 -3.54 16.17 -12.33
C TYR A 53 -3.82 17.17 -11.20
N PRO A 54 -3.83 18.48 -11.51
CA PRO A 54 -4.00 19.52 -10.51
C PRO A 54 -5.38 19.43 -9.84
N GLY A 55 -5.40 19.50 -8.52
CA GLY A 55 -6.61 19.40 -7.71
C GLY A 55 -7.19 17.98 -7.57
N LEU A 56 -6.53 16.96 -8.14
CA LEU A 56 -6.96 15.56 -8.08
C LEU A 56 -5.98 14.67 -7.30
N THR A 57 -4.82 15.22 -6.94
CA THR A 57 -3.72 14.50 -6.29
C THR A 57 -3.59 14.95 -4.84
N PHE A 58 -3.60 13.99 -3.91
CA PHE A 58 -3.56 14.26 -2.48
C PHE A 58 -2.58 13.30 -1.79
N LYS A 59 -1.84 13.80 -0.80
CA LYS A 59 -1.18 12.93 0.16
C LYS A 59 -2.24 12.36 1.10
N GLN A 60 -2.15 11.07 1.39
CA GLN A 60 -3.05 10.46 2.36
C GLN A 60 -2.86 11.15 3.72
N HIS A 61 -3.93 11.31 4.48
CA HIS A 61 -4.10 11.92 5.79
C HIS A 61 -4.10 13.45 5.85
N GLU A 62 -3.10 14.17 5.37
CA GLU A 62 -3.07 15.62 5.50
C GLU A 62 -4.00 16.30 4.48
N ALA A 63 -3.51 16.42 3.26
CA ALA A 63 -4.21 17.18 2.22
C ALA A 63 -5.57 16.55 1.85
N LEU A 64 -5.66 15.20 1.84
CA LEU A 64 -6.92 14.52 1.58
C LEU A 64 -7.94 14.78 2.68
N ASN A 65 -7.53 14.70 3.95
CA ASN A 65 -8.42 14.98 5.08
C ASN A 65 -8.95 16.42 5.04
N ASP A 66 -8.07 17.38 4.83
CA ASP A 66 -8.45 18.80 4.74
C ASP A 66 -9.41 19.05 3.58
N TYR A 67 -9.14 18.46 2.43
CA TYR A 67 -10.03 18.54 1.26
C TYR A 67 -11.42 17.96 1.56
N LEU A 68 -11.49 16.77 2.17
CA LEU A 68 -12.76 16.12 2.49
C LEU A 68 -13.54 16.89 3.55
N LEU A 69 -12.88 17.42 4.58
CA LEU A 69 -13.51 18.29 5.60
C LEU A 69 -14.05 19.58 4.99
N GLN A 70 -13.30 20.23 4.10
CA GLN A 70 -13.78 21.41 3.38
C GLN A 70 -14.98 21.08 2.48
N THR A 71 -14.96 19.91 1.83
CA THR A 71 -16.07 19.45 0.98
C THR A 71 -17.36 19.27 1.78
N VAL A 72 -17.27 18.74 3.01
CA VAL A 72 -18.39 18.65 3.97
C VAL A 72 -18.84 20.05 4.40
N ALA A 73 -17.91 20.91 4.82
CA ALA A 73 -18.21 22.27 5.29
C ALA A 73 -18.88 23.15 4.21
N GLN A 74 -18.56 22.90 2.95
CA GLN A 74 -19.18 23.59 1.81
C GLN A 74 -20.53 23.00 1.40
N GLY A 75 -21.02 21.96 2.08
CA GLY A 75 -22.28 21.29 1.76
C GLY A 75 -22.26 20.52 0.42
N ARG A 76 -21.09 20.22 -0.14
CA ARG A 76 -20.94 19.43 -1.37
C ARG A 76 -21.25 17.96 -1.14
N VAL A 77 -21.12 17.48 0.08
CA VAL A 77 -21.48 16.14 0.52
C VAL A 77 -22.25 16.21 1.84
N PRO A 78 -23.14 15.24 2.15
CA PRO A 78 -23.95 15.25 3.36
C PRO A 78 -23.11 14.93 4.60
N ASP A 79 -23.65 15.26 5.78
CA ASP A 79 -23.10 14.78 7.05
C ASP A 79 -23.08 13.24 7.09
N GLY A 80 -22.00 12.69 7.65
CA GLY A 80 -21.81 11.24 7.68
C GLY A 80 -21.39 10.62 6.35
N PHE A 81 -20.97 11.44 5.40
CA PHE A 81 -20.44 11.03 4.12
C PHE A 81 -19.35 9.98 4.24
N VAL A 82 -19.40 8.98 3.37
CA VAL A 82 -18.40 7.94 3.22
C VAL A 82 -17.66 8.19 1.91
N PHE A 83 -16.34 8.30 1.96
CA PHE A 83 -15.54 8.57 0.76
C PHE A 83 -15.59 7.38 -0.21
N GLY A 84 -16.15 7.61 -1.38
CA GLY A 84 -16.35 6.59 -2.38
C GLY A 84 -17.37 5.54 -1.93
N ASN A 85 -16.88 4.47 -1.36
CA ASN A 85 -17.69 3.43 -0.72
C ASN A 85 -17.01 2.95 0.57
N GLU A 86 -17.66 2.09 1.34
CA GLU A 86 -17.12 1.62 2.62
C GLU A 86 -15.77 0.91 2.51
N ALA A 87 -15.47 0.28 1.39
CA ALA A 87 -14.19 -0.37 1.15
C ALA A 87 -13.08 0.67 0.94
N VAL A 88 -13.32 1.68 0.10
CA VAL A 88 -12.40 2.81 -0.12
C VAL A 88 -12.19 3.59 1.18
N ASP A 89 -13.28 3.94 1.87
CA ASP A 89 -13.21 4.67 3.14
C ASP A 89 -12.37 3.91 4.18
N SER A 90 -12.50 2.60 4.26
CA SER A 90 -11.72 1.78 5.20
C SER A 90 -10.21 1.78 4.89
N LEU A 91 -9.82 2.05 3.65
CA LEU A 91 -8.41 2.14 3.23
C LEU A 91 -7.82 3.52 3.55
N VAL A 92 -8.54 4.59 3.23
CA VAL A 92 -8.06 5.96 3.41
C VAL A 92 -8.31 6.51 4.82
N ASN A 93 -9.24 5.92 5.55
CA ASN A 93 -9.63 6.35 6.90
C ASN A 93 -9.70 5.14 7.87
N PRO A 94 -8.59 4.46 8.11
CA PRO A 94 -8.57 3.26 8.95
C PRO A 94 -9.00 3.56 10.40
N GLY A 95 -9.97 2.78 10.89
CA GLY A 95 -10.49 2.90 12.25
C GLY A 95 -11.52 4.01 12.45
N LYS A 96 -11.98 4.66 11.39
CA LYS A 96 -13.08 5.61 11.39
C LYS A 96 -14.28 5.02 10.67
N LYS A 97 -15.47 5.49 11.01
CA LYS A 97 -16.71 5.00 10.40
C LYS A 97 -17.24 5.93 9.33
N ALA A 98 -17.02 7.22 9.51
CA ALA A 98 -17.48 8.25 8.59
C ALA A 98 -16.62 9.49 8.75
N LEU A 99 -16.68 10.38 7.78
CA LEU A 99 -15.91 11.61 7.73
C LEU A 99 -16.17 12.53 8.94
N SER A 100 -17.41 12.57 9.44
CA SER A 100 -17.79 13.32 10.64
C SER A 100 -17.06 12.88 11.92
N HIS A 101 -16.45 11.69 11.91
CA HIS A 101 -15.68 11.16 13.03
C HIS A 101 -14.16 11.25 12.81
N TRP A 102 -13.72 11.93 11.76
CA TRP A 102 -12.31 12.13 11.53
C TRP A 102 -11.74 13.05 12.63
N PRO A 103 -10.55 12.75 13.13
CA PRO A 103 -9.96 13.56 14.20
C PRO A 103 -9.61 14.96 13.67
N GLU A 104 -9.77 15.97 14.52
CA GLU A 104 -9.33 17.33 14.23
C GLU A 104 -7.83 17.43 13.93
N LYS A 105 -7.05 16.50 14.49
CA LYS A 105 -5.62 16.39 14.23
C LYS A 105 -5.28 14.98 13.77
N ILE A 106 -4.89 14.85 12.53
CA ILE A 106 -4.25 13.66 11.98
C ILE A 106 -2.74 13.84 12.14
N VAL A 107 -2.09 12.85 12.74
CA VAL A 107 -0.63 12.84 12.84
C VAL A 107 -0.09 12.26 11.53
N PRO A 108 0.67 13.03 10.75
CA PRO A 108 1.25 12.58 9.50
C PRO A 108 2.20 11.41 9.69
N GLY A 109 2.36 10.57 8.65
CA GLY A 109 3.41 9.55 8.59
C GLY A 109 3.23 8.39 9.56
N ARG A 110 2.00 8.05 9.95
CA ARG A 110 1.76 6.82 10.70
C ARG A 110 1.84 5.61 9.78
N GLN A 111 2.39 4.50 10.28
CA GLN A 111 2.36 3.18 9.62
C GLN A 111 0.95 2.66 9.28
N SER A 112 -0.08 3.44 9.62
CA SER A 112 -1.47 3.15 9.32
C SER A 112 -1.89 3.56 7.91
N ASP A 113 -1.08 4.32 7.18
CA ASP A 113 -1.40 4.76 5.83
C ASP A 113 -1.43 3.57 4.88
N THR A 114 -2.35 3.61 3.95
CA THR A 114 -2.50 2.53 2.95
C THR A 114 -1.74 2.86 1.68
N ALA A 115 -1.64 4.15 1.38
CA ALA A 115 -0.97 4.69 0.21
C ALA A 115 -0.21 5.96 0.60
N ASP A 116 0.81 6.29 -0.16
CA ASP A 116 1.53 7.55 -0.02
C ASP A 116 0.75 8.68 -0.72
N ILE A 117 0.11 8.35 -1.85
CA ILE A 117 -0.63 9.29 -2.68
C ILE A 117 -2.02 8.71 -3.04
N VAL A 118 -3.03 9.56 -2.96
CA VAL A 118 -4.39 9.26 -3.44
C VAL A 118 -4.70 10.19 -4.61
N LEU A 119 -5.04 9.59 -5.76
CA LEU A 119 -5.42 10.31 -6.97
C LEU A 119 -6.86 9.94 -7.33
N PHE A 120 -7.74 10.94 -7.45
CA PHE A 120 -9.15 10.71 -7.80
C PHE A 120 -9.79 11.95 -8.40
N SER A 121 -10.86 11.75 -9.16
CA SER A 121 -11.70 12.85 -9.66
C SER A 121 -12.85 13.16 -8.68
N ASP A 122 -13.41 14.36 -8.74
CA ASP A 122 -14.55 14.76 -7.90
C ASP A 122 -15.75 13.80 -8.02
N SER A 123 -15.97 13.19 -9.19
CA SER A 123 -17.02 12.20 -9.39
C SER A 123 -16.79 10.92 -8.56
N ALA A 124 -15.55 10.60 -8.29
CA ALA A 124 -15.18 9.42 -7.50
C ALA A 124 -15.47 9.56 -5.99
N LEU A 125 -15.82 10.77 -5.53
CA LEU A 125 -16.19 10.99 -4.11
C LEU A 125 -17.36 10.11 -3.68
N PHE A 126 -18.29 9.80 -4.58
CA PHE A 126 -19.57 9.17 -4.24
C PHE A 126 -19.60 7.66 -4.49
N ASP A 127 -18.86 7.15 -5.46
CA ASP A 127 -18.91 5.73 -5.84
C ASP A 127 -17.58 4.99 -5.73
N GLY A 128 -16.48 5.73 -5.46
CA GLY A 128 -15.12 5.21 -5.40
C GLY A 128 -14.51 4.87 -6.74
N SER A 129 -15.27 5.03 -7.84
CA SER A 129 -14.74 4.78 -9.17
C SER A 129 -13.56 5.71 -9.47
N SER A 130 -12.53 5.16 -10.09
CA SER A 130 -11.31 5.92 -10.43
C SER A 130 -10.59 6.54 -9.20
N VAL A 131 -10.66 5.89 -8.05
CA VAL A 131 -9.78 6.19 -6.92
C VAL A 131 -8.52 5.34 -7.05
N PHE A 132 -7.39 6.00 -7.19
CA PHE A 132 -6.08 5.37 -7.27
C PHE A 132 -5.34 5.56 -5.95
N LEU A 133 -5.05 4.47 -5.28
CA LEU A 133 -4.24 4.41 -4.07
C LEU A 133 -2.83 3.98 -4.48
N ILE A 134 -1.88 4.89 -4.36
CA ILE A 134 -0.53 4.74 -4.90
C ILE A 134 0.48 4.66 -3.76
N ASP A 135 1.19 3.55 -3.68
CA ASP A 135 2.32 3.34 -2.77
C ASP A 135 3.62 3.51 -3.58
N VAL A 136 4.53 4.36 -3.10
CA VAL A 136 5.78 4.69 -3.77
C VAL A 136 6.94 4.02 -3.06
N LYS A 137 7.74 3.29 -3.81
CA LYS A 137 8.99 2.71 -3.31
C LYS A 137 10.12 3.01 -4.27
N SER A 138 11.33 2.94 -3.74
CA SER A 138 12.52 3.16 -4.54
C SER A 138 13.60 2.14 -4.21
N HIS A 139 14.39 1.78 -5.21
CA HIS A 139 15.51 0.87 -5.04
C HIS A 139 16.76 1.36 -5.79
N ASP A 140 17.92 1.07 -5.21
CA ASP A 140 19.22 1.37 -5.78
C ASP A 140 19.66 0.22 -6.70
N PHE A 141 19.84 0.46 -7.99
CA PHE A 141 20.35 -0.53 -8.94
C PHE A 141 21.71 -1.11 -8.57
N GLY A 142 22.48 -0.44 -7.74
CA GLY A 142 23.78 -0.91 -7.23
C GLY A 142 23.66 -1.91 -6.07
N LYS A 143 22.46 -2.21 -5.59
CA LYS A 143 22.24 -3.06 -4.41
C LYS A 143 21.18 -4.12 -4.64
N ASN A 144 21.39 -5.30 -4.04
CA ASN A 144 20.31 -6.29 -3.92
C ASN A 144 19.27 -5.78 -2.89
N SER A 145 18.12 -5.36 -3.37
CA SER A 145 17.04 -4.89 -2.52
C SER A 145 16.18 -6.06 -2.00
N GLN A 146 15.76 -5.95 -0.76
CA GLN A 146 14.69 -6.82 -0.25
C GLN A 146 13.35 -6.42 -0.89
N PRO A 147 12.42 -7.38 -1.06
CA PRO A 147 11.07 -7.05 -1.50
C PRO A 147 10.46 -6.00 -0.56
N PRO A 148 9.88 -4.94 -1.11
CA PRO A 148 9.30 -3.87 -0.28
C PRO A 148 8.06 -4.36 0.46
N ASN A 149 7.83 -3.80 1.63
CA ASN A 149 6.55 -3.87 2.31
C ASN A 149 5.58 -2.92 1.60
N ILE A 150 4.45 -3.43 1.13
CA ILE A 150 3.49 -2.64 0.35
C ILE A 150 2.37 -2.17 1.26
N MET A 151 1.58 -3.10 1.76
CA MET A 151 0.48 -2.79 2.66
C MET A 151 0.23 -3.90 3.67
N SER A 152 -0.45 -3.57 4.75
CA SER A 152 -0.85 -4.57 5.73
C SER A 152 -1.83 -5.59 5.13
N ALA A 153 -1.47 -6.87 5.19
CA ALA A 153 -2.37 -7.95 4.78
C ALA A 153 -3.66 -7.99 5.61
N ARG A 154 -3.62 -7.48 6.85
CA ARG A 154 -4.82 -7.35 7.69
C ARG A 154 -5.79 -6.29 7.15
N LYS A 155 -5.26 -5.15 6.66
CA LYS A 155 -6.08 -4.12 6.02
C LYS A 155 -6.73 -4.65 4.76
N LEU A 156 -5.95 -5.30 3.90
CA LEU A 156 -6.47 -5.89 2.67
C LEU A 156 -7.53 -6.96 2.95
N ALA A 157 -7.32 -7.81 3.97
CA ALA A 157 -8.31 -8.78 4.42
C ALA A 157 -9.58 -8.10 4.96
N LYS A 158 -9.45 -6.96 5.65
CA LYS A 158 -10.63 -6.20 6.12
C LYS A 158 -11.43 -5.61 4.97
N VAL A 159 -10.75 -5.07 3.96
CA VAL A 159 -11.39 -4.61 2.73
C VAL A 159 -12.12 -5.74 2.01
N ALA A 160 -11.45 -6.89 1.85
CA ALA A 160 -12.08 -8.08 1.26
C ALA A 160 -13.33 -8.52 2.05
N GLU A 161 -13.26 -8.52 3.40
CA GLU A 161 -14.41 -8.81 4.26
C GLU A 161 -15.60 -7.85 3.98
N ILE A 162 -15.34 -6.54 3.90
CA ILE A 162 -16.37 -5.53 3.62
C ILE A 162 -16.99 -5.77 2.24
N CYS A 163 -16.17 -5.90 1.20
CA CYS A 163 -16.65 -6.09 -0.17
C CYS A 163 -17.47 -7.37 -0.31
N LEU A 164 -17.00 -8.47 0.24
CA LEU A 164 -17.63 -9.77 0.12
C LEU A 164 -18.92 -9.88 0.96
N SER A 165 -18.88 -9.41 2.22
CA SER A 165 -20.04 -9.53 3.12
C SER A 165 -21.19 -8.61 2.75
N LYS A 166 -20.89 -7.43 2.21
CA LYS A 166 -21.89 -6.43 1.81
C LYS A 166 -22.19 -6.42 0.32
N ASN A 167 -21.56 -7.31 -0.43
CA ASN A 167 -21.67 -7.38 -1.89
C ASN A 167 -21.34 -6.05 -2.61
N ILE A 168 -20.35 -5.33 -2.11
CA ILE A 168 -19.88 -4.06 -2.65
C ILE A 168 -18.81 -4.33 -3.70
N ASP A 169 -18.91 -3.69 -4.87
CA ASP A 169 -17.82 -3.66 -5.83
C ASP A 169 -16.68 -2.75 -5.31
N PRO A 170 -15.44 -3.21 -5.33
CA PRO A 170 -14.31 -2.45 -4.79
C PRO A 170 -14.17 -1.06 -5.37
N ASN A 171 -14.27 -0.91 -6.69
CA ASN A 171 -14.21 0.33 -7.47
C ASN A 171 -13.00 1.22 -7.15
N PHE A 172 -11.86 0.63 -6.74
CA PHE A 172 -10.62 1.36 -6.49
C PHE A 172 -9.45 0.58 -7.10
N SER A 173 -8.33 1.26 -7.30
CA SER A 173 -7.10 0.63 -7.77
C SER A 173 -5.99 0.76 -6.73
N LEU A 174 -5.24 -0.32 -6.53
CA LEU A 174 -4.07 -0.35 -5.66
C LEU A 174 -2.83 -0.39 -6.54
N TYR A 175 -2.18 0.75 -6.71
CA TYR A 175 -0.99 0.87 -7.52
C TYR A 175 0.27 0.97 -6.65
N TYR A 176 1.32 0.39 -7.18
CA TYR A 176 2.65 0.44 -6.64
C TYR A 176 3.58 1.07 -7.67
N ILE A 177 4.30 2.10 -7.28
CA ILE A 177 5.33 2.72 -8.11
C ILE A 177 6.69 2.28 -7.61
N ASP A 178 7.46 1.68 -8.50
CA ASP A 178 8.85 1.29 -8.27
C ASP A 178 9.77 2.25 -9.03
N LEU A 179 10.59 2.99 -8.28
CA LEU A 179 11.57 3.91 -8.81
C LEU A 179 12.96 3.30 -8.71
N GLY A 180 13.50 2.89 -9.87
CA GLY A 180 14.89 2.47 -9.97
C GLY A 180 15.82 3.68 -10.10
N TYR A 181 16.77 3.86 -9.17
CA TYR A 181 17.69 4.98 -9.17
C TYR A 181 19.16 4.57 -9.10
N ARG A 182 20.03 5.45 -9.56
CA ARG A 182 21.48 5.41 -9.28
C ARG A 182 21.91 6.63 -8.47
N LYS A 183 22.78 6.38 -7.51
CA LYS A 183 23.45 7.46 -6.78
C LYS A 183 24.46 8.13 -7.69
N LYS A 184 24.46 9.45 -7.65
CA LYS A 184 25.41 10.29 -8.37
C LYS A 184 25.74 11.49 -7.47
N ASP A 185 27.01 11.63 -7.12
CA ASP A 185 27.49 12.72 -6.25
C ASP A 185 26.65 12.83 -4.95
N ALA A 186 26.08 14.00 -4.70
CA ALA A 186 25.25 14.29 -3.52
C ALA A 186 23.76 13.94 -3.71
N GLY A 187 23.39 13.29 -4.80
CA GLY A 187 21.99 13.02 -5.13
C GLY A 187 21.77 11.71 -5.87
N VAL A 188 20.73 11.68 -6.66
CA VAL A 188 20.29 10.51 -7.44
C VAL A 188 19.81 10.89 -8.84
N VAL A 189 19.84 9.92 -9.74
CA VAL A 189 19.14 9.96 -11.03
C VAL A 189 18.19 8.78 -11.05
N VAL A 190 16.91 9.03 -11.30
CA VAL A 190 15.90 7.97 -11.53
C VAL A 190 16.03 7.51 -12.96
N GLU A 191 16.33 6.22 -13.16
CA GLU A 191 16.56 5.62 -14.47
C GLU A 191 15.39 4.75 -14.93
N ASP A 192 14.60 4.24 -13.99
CA ASP A 192 13.41 3.44 -14.30
C ASP A 192 12.23 3.84 -13.43
N VAL A 193 11.05 3.84 -14.04
CA VAL A 193 9.76 4.04 -13.38
C VAL A 193 8.86 2.93 -13.84
N ARG A 194 8.34 2.17 -12.92
CA ARG A 194 7.37 1.10 -13.17
C ARG A 194 6.16 1.26 -12.28
N MET A 195 4.99 1.24 -12.89
CA MET A 195 3.73 1.19 -12.17
C MET A 195 3.14 -0.21 -12.25
N VAL A 196 2.73 -0.74 -11.12
CA VAL A 196 2.21 -2.11 -10.98
C VAL A 196 0.82 -2.04 -10.36
N ASP A 197 -0.17 -2.62 -11.03
CA ASP A 197 -1.49 -2.85 -10.46
C ASP A 197 -1.45 -4.10 -9.58
N MET A 198 -1.62 -3.94 -8.28
CA MET A 198 -1.54 -5.05 -7.35
C MET A 198 -2.63 -6.10 -7.60
N MET A 199 -3.79 -5.71 -8.09
CA MET A 199 -4.88 -6.64 -8.39
C MET A 199 -4.70 -7.41 -9.72
N LYS A 200 -3.71 -7.02 -10.52
CA LYS A 200 -3.26 -7.78 -11.70
C LYS A 200 -2.11 -8.74 -11.40
N ILE A 201 -1.72 -8.88 -10.15
CA ILE A 201 -0.78 -9.90 -9.68
C ILE A 201 -1.59 -11.06 -9.11
N PRO A 202 -1.21 -12.32 -9.37
CA PRO A 202 -1.89 -13.47 -8.76
C PRO A 202 -1.94 -13.33 -7.23
N PRO A 203 -3.10 -13.47 -6.59
CA PRO A 203 -3.18 -13.46 -5.14
C PRO A 203 -2.51 -14.68 -4.51
N LEU A 204 -2.26 -14.63 -3.22
CA LEU A 204 -1.54 -15.62 -2.40
C LEU A 204 -1.82 -17.08 -2.82
N ASP A 205 -0.76 -17.89 -2.91
CA ASP A 205 -0.84 -19.34 -3.19
C ASP A 205 -1.61 -19.70 -4.47
N TYR A 206 -1.69 -18.77 -5.41
CA TYR A 206 -2.37 -19.03 -6.67
C TYR A 206 -1.50 -19.91 -7.59
N ASN A 207 -2.05 -21.05 -8.01
CA ASN A 207 -1.41 -21.98 -8.95
C ASN A 207 -1.70 -21.57 -10.39
N GLY A 208 -1.02 -20.58 -10.90
CA GLY A 208 -1.19 -20.08 -12.27
C GLY A 208 0.12 -19.54 -12.85
N LYS A 209 0.01 -18.79 -13.95
CA LYS A 209 1.15 -18.09 -14.54
C LYS A 209 1.56 -16.89 -13.68
N GLY A 210 2.86 -16.68 -13.54
CA GLY A 210 3.45 -15.58 -12.78
C GLY A 210 3.61 -15.88 -11.29
N LYS A 211 4.49 -15.14 -10.64
CA LYS A 211 4.70 -15.27 -9.19
C LYS A 211 3.58 -14.55 -8.44
N PRO A 212 2.94 -15.19 -7.47
CA PRO A 212 1.88 -14.57 -6.68
C PRO A 212 2.45 -13.56 -5.68
N LEU A 213 1.56 -12.71 -5.16
CA LEU A 213 1.80 -11.98 -3.91
C LEU A 213 2.12 -13.00 -2.80
N TYR A 214 2.89 -12.58 -1.83
CA TYR A 214 3.11 -13.36 -0.60
C TYR A 214 2.99 -12.46 0.63
N ILE A 215 2.82 -13.07 1.81
CA ILE A 215 2.78 -12.35 3.07
C ILE A 215 4.06 -12.59 3.83
N ASN A 216 4.74 -11.51 4.19
CA ASN A 216 5.81 -11.56 5.18
C ASN A 216 5.20 -11.55 6.58
N TRP A 217 5.01 -12.73 7.13
CA TRP A 217 4.42 -12.90 8.45
C TRP A 217 5.33 -12.43 9.59
N SER A 218 6.63 -12.33 9.36
CA SER A 218 7.62 -11.90 10.35
C SER A 218 7.73 -10.39 10.48
N ALA A 219 7.41 -9.64 9.42
CA ALA A 219 7.51 -8.18 9.37
C ALA A 219 6.13 -7.54 9.28
N ALA A 220 5.48 -7.32 10.42
CA ALA A 220 4.21 -6.62 10.54
C ALA A 220 3.05 -7.16 9.67
N ILE A 221 3.16 -8.40 9.17
CA ILE A 221 2.15 -9.08 8.33
C ILE A 221 1.86 -8.23 7.08
N GLN A 222 2.91 -7.94 6.32
CA GLN A 222 2.85 -7.12 5.11
C GLN A 222 2.72 -7.97 3.85
N VAL A 223 1.90 -7.50 2.91
CA VAL A 223 1.89 -8.02 1.53
C VAL A 223 3.16 -7.57 0.83
N GLN A 224 3.80 -8.48 0.13
CA GLN A 224 5.03 -8.26 -0.61
C GLN A 224 4.98 -8.91 -1.99
N PHE A 225 5.72 -8.37 -2.93
CA PHE A 225 6.10 -8.98 -4.20
C PHE A 225 7.42 -8.37 -4.69
N ARG A 226 8.04 -9.00 -5.69
CA ARG A 226 9.18 -8.42 -6.39
C ARG A 226 8.72 -7.85 -7.72
N PRO A 227 8.82 -6.54 -7.96
CA PRO A 227 8.33 -5.93 -9.21
C PRO A 227 8.89 -6.56 -10.48
N SER A 228 10.14 -7.05 -10.44
CA SER A 228 10.81 -7.73 -11.56
C SER A 228 10.33 -9.16 -11.81
N GLU A 229 9.58 -9.78 -10.89
CA GLU A 229 9.19 -11.18 -10.93
C GLU A 229 7.70 -11.39 -11.16
N VAL A 230 6.89 -10.33 -11.03
CA VAL A 230 5.43 -10.40 -11.18
C VAL A 230 5.00 -10.09 -12.61
N SER A 231 3.97 -10.80 -13.07
CA SER A 231 3.27 -10.53 -14.30
C SER A 231 2.05 -9.65 -14.01
N GLN A 232 1.65 -8.80 -14.97
CA GLN A 232 0.48 -7.92 -14.90
C GLN A 232 -0.69 -8.41 -15.75
N ASP A 233 -0.67 -9.68 -16.15
CA ASP A 233 -1.63 -10.32 -17.05
C ASP A 233 -2.63 -11.23 -16.30
N PHE A 234 -2.71 -11.11 -14.97
CA PHE A 234 -3.70 -11.83 -14.21
C PHE A 234 -5.08 -11.15 -14.33
N GLU A 235 -6.05 -11.90 -14.83
CA GLU A 235 -7.39 -11.39 -15.11
C GLU A 235 -8.42 -12.05 -14.21
N LEU A 236 -8.78 -11.36 -13.14
CA LEU A 236 -9.99 -11.60 -12.37
C LEU A 236 -10.72 -10.28 -12.17
N SER A 237 -12.02 -10.32 -11.92
CA SER A 237 -12.69 -9.16 -11.35
C SER A 237 -12.03 -8.81 -10.01
N GLN A 238 -12.00 -7.52 -9.64
CA GLN A 238 -11.43 -7.10 -8.36
C GLN A 238 -12.08 -7.84 -7.18
N LYS A 239 -13.36 -8.12 -7.26
CA LYS A 239 -14.11 -8.86 -6.24
C LYS A 239 -13.71 -10.32 -6.14
N ASP A 240 -13.54 -11.00 -7.27
CA ASP A 240 -13.04 -12.38 -7.30
C ASP A 240 -11.62 -12.46 -6.82
N TRP A 241 -10.77 -11.48 -7.19
CA TRP A 241 -9.41 -11.36 -6.70
C TRP A 241 -9.38 -11.27 -5.16
N LEU A 242 -10.21 -10.39 -4.57
CA LEU A 242 -10.33 -10.26 -3.12
C LEU A 242 -10.86 -11.53 -2.45
N ALA A 243 -11.75 -12.27 -3.12
CA ALA A 243 -12.26 -13.54 -2.61
C ALA A 243 -11.15 -14.61 -2.53
N VAL A 244 -10.35 -14.73 -3.59
CA VAL A 244 -9.20 -15.65 -3.62
C VAL A 244 -8.15 -15.24 -2.58
N PHE A 245 -7.83 -13.94 -2.51
CA PHE A 245 -6.92 -13.42 -1.49
C PHE A 245 -7.40 -13.76 -0.07
N MET A 246 -8.66 -13.49 0.24
CA MET A 246 -9.24 -13.73 1.57
C MET A 246 -9.23 -15.19 1.96
N LYS A 247 -9.57 -16.09 1.02
CA LYS A 247 -9.50 -17.54 1.21
C LYS A 247 -8.08 -17.97 1.60
N ASN A 248 -7.10 -17.57 0.81
CA ASN A 248 -5.71 -18.00 1.01
C ASN A 248 -5.09 -17.34 2.26
N TYR A 249 -5.37 -16.06 2.52
CA TYR A 249 -4.98 -15.37 3.75
C TYR A 249 -5.52 -16.09 4.99
N THR A 250 -6.79 -16.46 4.98
CA THR A 250 -7.43 -17.15 6.13
C THR A 250 -6.82 -18.52 6.33
N SER A 251 -6.53 -19.28 5.27
CA SER A 251 -5.86 -20.59 5.35
C SER A 251 -4.46 -20.45 5.97
N GLN A 252 -3.61 -19.59 5.41
CA GLN A 252 -2.25 -19.37 5.92
C GLN A 252 -2.26 -18.90 7.39
N LYS A 253 -3.17 -17.99 7.74
CA LYS A 253 -3.29 -17.51 9.12
C LYS A 253 -3.70 -18.63 10.08
N ARG A 254 -4.64 -19.48 9.69
CA ARG A 254 -5.07 -20.64 10.48
C ARG A 254 -3.91 -21.61 10.70
N ASP A 255 -3.17 -21.95 9.64
CA ASP A 255 -2.06 -22.88 9.71
C ASP A 255 -0.94 -22.38 10.63
N ARG A 256 -0.67 -21.06 10.62
CA ARG A 256 0.24 -20.44 11.57
C ARG A 256 -0.23 -20.55 13.01
N ILE A 257 -1.50 -20.25 13.28
CA ILE A 257 -2.06 -20.36 14.63
C ILE A 257 -1.92 -21.81 15.14
N TYR A 258 -2.24 -22.80 14.30
CA TYR A 258 -2.05 -24.19 14.68
C TYR A 258 -0.59 -24.52 15.00
N LYS A 259 0.35 -24.04 14.19
CA LYS A 259 1.77 -24.23 14.44
C LYS A 259 2.20 -23.58 15.77
N GLU A 260 1.81 -22.34 16.01
CA GLU A 260 2.12 -21.61 17.26
C GLU A 260 1.53 -22.33 18.49
N VAL A 261 0.31 -22.87 18.40
CA VAL A 261 -0.32 -23.64 19.50
C VAL A 261 0.45 -24.94 19.76
N HIS A 262 0.90 -25.64 18.73
CA HIS A 262 1.73 -26.83 18.90
C HIS A 262 3.10 -26.52 19.53
N GLU A 263 3.75 -25.44 19.06
CA GLU A 263 5.03 -24.99 19.63
C GLU A 263 4.91 -24.63 21.12
N LEU A 264 3.82 -23.96 21.51
CA LEU A 264 3.51 -23.65 22.91
C LEU A 264 3.30 -24.91 23.74
N GLY A 265 2.56 -25.90 23.24
CA GLY A 265 2.34 -27.15 23.92
C GLY A 265 3.65 -27.99 24.14
N ASP A 266 4.56 -27.93 23.20
CA ASP A 266 5.86 -28.56 23.32
C ASP A 266 6.78 -27.82 24.31
N GLN A 267 6.73 -26.49 24.32
CA GLN A 267 7.45 -25.66 25.31
C GLN A 267 6.91 -25.90 26.73
N GLU A 268 5.60 -26.01 26.91
CA GLU A 268 4.98 -26.34 28.18
C GLU A 268 5.41 -27.72 28.71
N LYS A 269 5.39 -28.73 27.84
CA LYS A 269 5.91 -30.07 28.20
C LYS A 269 7.39 -30.05 28.61
N CYS A 270 8.20 -29.28 27.86
CA CYS A 270 9.62 -29.12 28.17
C CYS A 270 9.80 -28.47 29.56
N LEU A 271 9.05 -27.41 29.85
CA LEU A 271 9.08 -26.72 31.13
C LEU A 271 8.68 -27.66 32.28
N LEU A 272 7.57 -28.39 32.14
CA LEU A 272 7.12 -29.35 33.12
C LEU A 272 8.19 -30.44 33.43
N ASN A 273 8.84 -30.94 32.39
CA ASN A 273 9.96 -31.91 32.56
C ASN A 273 11.15 -31.30 33.31
N ILE A 274 11.48 -30.05 33.09
CA ILE A 274 12.54 -29.33 33.81
C ILE A 274 12.13 -29.16 35.29
N MET A 275 10.91 -28.68 35.54
CA MET A 275 10.41 -28.48 36.90
C MET A 275 10.34 -29.75 37.72
N GLN A 276 9.96 -30.89 37.10
CA GLN A 276 10.03 -32.24 37.75
C GLN A 276 11.46 -32.64 38.09
N LYS A 277 12.45 -32.38 37.21
CA LYS A 277 13.86 -32.68 37.49
C LYS A 277 14.48 -31.81 38.59
N MET A 278 13.89 -30.62 38.82
CA MET A 278 14.35 -29.68 39.83
C MET A 278 13.61 -29.86 41.18
N ASP A 279 12.77 -30.88 41.35
CA ASP A 279 11.93 -31.09 42.53
C ASP A 279 11.10 -29.83 42.94
N ILE A 280 10.61 -29.11 41.95
CA ILE A 280 9.82 -27.88 42.15
C ILE A 280 8.33 -28.20 42.34
N PHE A 281 7.92 -29.46 42.26
CA PHE A 281 6.57 -29.95 42.58
C PHE A 281 6.64 -31.08 43.60
#